data_91c5e1d243218b122b7f13f5325c4dd5
#
_entry.id   91c5e1d243218b122b7f13f5325c4dd5
#
_cell.length_a   1.000
_cell.length_b   1.000
_cell.length_c   1.000
_cell.angle_alpha   90.00
_cell.angle_beta   90.00
_cell.angle_gamma   90.00
#
_symmetry.space_group_name_H-M   'P 1'
#
loop_
_entity.id
_entity.type
_entity.pdbx_description
1 polymer ?
#
loop_
_entity_poly.entity_id
_entity_poly.type
_entity_poly.pdbx_seq_one_letter_code
_entity_poly.pdbx_strand_id
1 'polypeptide(L)'
;MKNKKFFLFFVVILNASLLIGCHDIMRQKESSSRLIDPIVSTDWLSANSHLERLIIIDIRGAVDFAAGHIPGSINEPFVKAFDPCSGPSSNWIMGTKDCLWLEVPEVKDLFYTMGSLGMTRDSRVVIVTAPNPEEPPFFGLANGTRVAVTLMYAGVKNVAVLDGGYPKWVSEGRPTTRQAAVPDAVAYTGEVNRALFVSGDYVRSHSHDAVIIDTRDADVYSGLRREPFVKKAGHIPGAKSLPAPLIWHLNADDGTYTYKDAATLRAMASHVIGQSVDPGNQEIILYCGVGGYTSSWWFVLTQVLGYQNVKFYDGSAQDWERNYDMVI
;
A
#
# COMPACT_ATOMS: atom_id res chain seq x y z
N MET A 1 -48.38 7.49 -56.81
CA MET A 1 -48.39 6.45 -55.74
C MET A 1 -47.08 5.75 -55.76
N LYS A 2 -46.26 5.92 -54.74
CA LYS A 2 -45.17 5.06 -54.28
C LYS A 2 -44.10 5.89 -53.56
N ASN A 3 -43.73 5.38 -52.39
CA ASN A 3 -42.55 5.70 -51.56
C ASN A 3 -42.72 6.77 -50.48
N LYS A 4 -43.36 6.33 -49.39
CA LYS A 4 -43.16 6.86 -48.04
C LYS A 4 -43.08 5.68 -47.06
N LYS A 5 -41.96 4.91 -47.01
CA LYS A 5 -41.74 3.89 -46.00
C LYS A 5 -40.24 3.55 -45.73
N PHE A 6 -39.33 4.52 -45.90
CA PHE A 6 -37.89 4.19 -45.69
C PHE A 6 -37.14 5.13 -44.75
N PHE A 7 -37.82 5.99 -44.00
CA PHE A 7 -37.13 7.01 -43.18
C PHE A 7 -37.29 6.84 -41.66
N LEU A 8 -37.92 5.74 -41.19
CA LEU A 8 -38.22 5.58 -39.76
C LEU A 8 -37.32 4.57 -39.03
N PHE A 9 -36.44 3.88 -39.78
CA PHE A 9 -35.61 2.83 -39.15
C PHE A 9 -34.19 3.28 -38.73
N PHE A 10 -33.73 4.46 -39.19
CA PHE A 10 -32.37 4.92 -38.89
C PHE A 10 -32.26 5.77 -37.63
N VAL A 11 -33.36 6.33 -37.12
CA VAL A 11 -33.33 7.20 -35.92
C VAL A 11 -33.34 6.43 -34.61
N VAL A 12 -33.88 5.19 -34.62
CA VAL A 12 -33.98 4.39 -33.39
C VAL A 12 -32.64 3.73 -33.01
N ILE A 13 -31.76 3.42 -33.98
CA ILE A 13 -30.45 2.78 -33.71
C ILE A 13 -29.44 3.76 -33.14
N LEU A 14 -29.51 5.05 -33.52
CA LEU A 14 -28.57 6.08 -33.05
C LEU A 14 -28.79 6.47 -31.57
N ASN A 15 -30.03 6.39 -31.07
CA ASN A 15 -30.35 6.70 -29.68
C ASN A 15 -30.02 5.56 -28.70
N ALA A 16 -30.04 4.31 -29.17
CA ALA A 16 -29.68 3.15 -28.32
C ALA A 16 -28.16 3.08 -28.05
N SER A 17 -27.33 3.46 -29.04
CA SER A 17 -25.86 3.45 -28.88
C SER A 17 -25.36 4.56 -27.96
N LEU A 18 -26.00 5.71 -27.90
CA LEU A 18 -25.66 6.81 -27.00
C LEU A 18 -26.07 6.53 -25.56
N LEU A 19 -27.15 5.84 -25.32
CA LEU A 19 -27.61 5.46 -23.98
C LEU A 19 -26.73 4.35 -23.35
N ILE A 20 -26.21 3.43 -24.16
CA ILE A 20 -25.30 2.37 -23.68
C ILE A 20 -23.93 2.98 -23.30
N GLY A 21 -23.40 3.89 -24.13
CA GLY A 21 -22.12 4.56 -23.82
C GLY A 21 -22.18 5.44 -22.55
N CYS A 22 -23.28 6.14 -22.30
CA CYS A 22 -23.46 6.91 -21.08
C CYS A 22 -23.64 6.02 -19.84
N HIS A 23 -24.29 4.86 -19.98
CA HIS A 23 -24.49 3.93 -18.87
C HIS A 23 -23.19 3.25 -18.45
N ASP A 24 -22.32 2.88 -19.39
CA ASP A 24 -21.00 2.31 -19.11
C ASP A 24 -20.03 3.34 -18.53
N ILE A 25 -20.07 4.59 -19.00
CA ILE A 25 -19.27 5.69 -18.44
C ILE A 25 -19.71 6.02 -17.00
N MET A 26 -21.03 6.01 -16.72
CA MET A 26 -21.56 6.23 -15.38
C MET A 26 -21.22 5.05 -14.46
N ARG A 27 -21.30 3.81 -14.95
CA ARG A 27 -20.97 2.59 -14.21
C ARG A 27 -19.46 2.49 -13.89
N GLN A 28 -18.57 2.95 -14.77
CA GLN A 28 -17.14 3.09 -14.51
C GLN A 28 -16.85 4.20 -13.50
N LYS A 29 -17.64 5.27 -13.44
CA LYS A 29 -17.45 6.37 -12.50
C LYS A 29 -17.97 6.03 -11.09
N GLU A 30 -18.91 5.11 -10.94
CA GLU A 30 -19.38 4.62 -9.63
C GLU A 30 -18.45 3.56 -9.01
N SER A 31 -17.54 2.96 -9.79
CA SER A 31 -16.71 1.83 -9.31
C SER A 31 -15.42 2.25 -8.59
N SER A 32 -15.09 3.54 -8.44
CA SER A 32 -13.79 3.95 -7.88
C SER A 32 -13.75 5.29 -7.12
N SER A 33 -14.83 5.83 -6.59
CA SER A 33 -14.68 7.02 -5.74
C SER A 33 -14.24 6.62 -4.33
N ARG A 34 -12.95 6.76 -4.03
CA ARG A 34 -12.48 6.80 -2.64
C ARG A 34 -13.19 7.94 -1.91
N LEU A 35 -13.52 7.71 -0.64
CA LEU A 35 -14.15 8.73 0.21
C LEU A 35 -13.13 9.56 0.99
N ILE A 36 -11.88 9.09 1.07
CA ILE A 36 -10.75 9.78 1.68
C ILE A 36 -9.52 9.68 0.78
N ASP A 37 -8.66 10.68 0.79
CA ASP A 37 -7.40 10.66 0.07
C ASP A 37 -6.45 9.57 0.64
N PRO A 38 -5.57 8.99 -0.17
CA PRO A 38 -4.66 7.93 0.29
C PRO A 38 -3.61 8.44 1.29
N ILE A 39 -3.24 9.71 1.21
CA ILE A 39 -2.34 10.38 2.13
C ILE A 39 -3.13 11.56 2.71
N VAL A 40 -3.36 11.56 4.02
CA VAL A 40 -4.12 12.62 4.68
C VAL A 40 -3.20 13.43 5.61
N SER A 41 -3.41 14.74 5.65
CA SER A 41 -2.68 15.62 6.55
C SER A 41 -3.18 15.52 8.00
N THR A 42 -2.37 16.01 8.92
CA THR A 42 -2.77 16.18 10.33
C THR A 42 -3.95 17.15 10.48
N ASP A 43 -4.02 18.20 9.63
CA ASP A 43 -5.17 19.11 9.58
C ASP A 43 -6.44 18.37 9.17
N TRP A 44 -6.35 17.56 8.10
CA TRP A 44 -7.48 16.77 7.66
C TRP A 44 -7.98 15.84 8.76
N LEU A 45 -7.08 15.09 9.41
CA LEU A 45 -7.45 14.15 10.47
C LEU A 45 -8.07 14.88 11.67
N SER A 46 -7.51 16.01 12.08
CA SER A 46 -8.04 16.83 13.17
C SER A 46 -9.46 17.32 12.88
N ALA A 47 -9.70 17.81 11.66
CA ALA A 47 -11.02 18.31 11.25
C ALA A 47 -12.05 17.20 11.04
N ASN A 48 -11.62 15.97 10.77
CA ASN A 48 -12.48 14.86 10.35
C ASN A 48 -12.50 13.68 11.35
N SER A 49 -11.95 13.84 12.56
CA SER A 49 -11.89 12.79 13.58
C SER A 49 -13.28 12.25 14.03
N HIS A 50 -14.34 12.96 13.69
CA HIS A 50 -15.72 12.60 14.01
C HIS A 50 -16.46 11.88 12.87
N LEU A 51 -15.79 11.64 11.74
CA LEU A 51 -16.43 10.97 10.60
C LEU A 51 -16.94 9.58 10.99
N GLU A 52 -18.16 9.29 10.57
CA GLU A 52 -18.73 7.95 10.75
C GLU A 52 -17.85 6.88 10.13
N ARG A 53 -17.66 5.76 10.84
CA ARG A 53 -16.83 4.63 10.44
C ARG A 53 -15.35 4.98 10.21
N LEU A 54 -14.87 6.09 10.76
CA LEU A 54 -13.44 6.36 10.79
C LEU A 54 -12.80 5.52 11.88
N ILE A 55 -11.76 4.80 11.51
CA ILE A 55 -10.90 4.04 12.43
C ILE A 55 -9.48 4.58 12.28
N ILE A 56 -8.92 5.03 13.39
CA ILE A 56 -7.54 5.50 13.45
C ILE A 56 -6.71 4.39 14.10
N ILE A 57 -5.79 3.79 13.35
CA ILE A 57 -4.93 2.71 13.83
C ILE A 57 -3.53 3.27 14.03
N ASP A 58 -3.07 3.25 15.26
CA ASP A 58 -1.69 3.57 15.61
C ASP A 58 -0.88 2.27 15.65
N ILE A 59 0.05 2.13 14.72
CA ILE A 59 0.90 0.93 14.56
C ILE A 59 2.24 1.03 15.29
N ARG A 60 2.48 2.08 16.05
CA ARG A 60 3.65 2.21 16.91
C ARG A 60 3.64 1.17 18.03
N GLY A 61 4.80 0.94 18.62
CA GLY A 61 4.93 0.05 19.78
C GLY A 61 3.97 0.44 20.92
N ALA A 62 3.50 -0.54 21.67
CA ALA A 62 2.54 -0.33 22.77
C ALA A 62 3.05 0.64 23.85
N VAL A 63 4.35 0.67 24.09
CA VAL A 63 4.99 1.60 25.05
C VAL A 63 4.88 3.04 24.56
N ASP A 64 5.19 3.29 23.28
CA ASP A 64 5.09 4.62 22.69
C ASP A 64 3.65 5.11 22.62
N PHE A 65 2.74 4.22 22.27
CA PHE A 65 1.31 4.53 22.26
C PHE A 65 0.81 4.90 23.66
N ALA A 66 1.18 4.13 24.69
CA ALA A 66 0.77 4.40 26.08
C ALA A 66 1.37 5.69 26.63
N ALA A 67 2.54 6.12 26.14
CA ALA A 67 3.14 7.40 26.51
C ALA A 67 2.33 8.59 25.96
N GLY A 68 1.68 8.42 24.78
CA GLY A 68 0.80 9.43 24.19
C GLY A 68 0.43 9.04 22.76
N HIS A 69 -0.84 9.28 22.39
CA HIS A 69 -1.36 8.98 21.05
C HIS A 69 -2.46 9.97 20.61
N ILE A 70 -2.85 9.91 19.37
CA ILE A 70 -3.93 10.72 18.79
C ILE A 70 -5.26 10.30 19.42
N PRO A 71 -6.10 11.24 19.93
CA PRO A 71 -7.39 10.90 20.51
C PRO A 71 -8.25 10.06 19.55
N GLY A 72 -8.87 9.01 20.09
CA GLY A 72 -9.71 8.09 19.31
C GLY A 72 -8.93 7.00 18.54
N SER A 73 -7.61 6.97 18.60
CA SER A 73 -6.84 5.89 17.98
C SER A 73 -6.84 4.60 18.80
N ILE A 74 -6.75 3.49 18.07
CA ILE A 74 -6.61 2.12 18.56
C ILE A 74 -5.17 1.70 18.31
N ASN A 75 -4.52 1.04 19.27
CA ASN A 75 -3.18 0.53 19.08
C ASN A 75 -3.23 -0.91 18.55
N GLU A 76 -2.64 -1.11 17.37
CA GLU A 76 -2.38 -2.42 16.79
C GLU A 76 -0.96 -2.43 16.24
N PRO A 77 0.05 -2.77 17.05
CA PRO A 77 1.45 -2.56 16.71
C PRO A 77 1.94 -3.35 15.50
N PHE A 78 2.78 -2.71 14.67
CA PHE A 78 3.56 -3.39 13.65
C PHE A 78 4.84 -3.93 14.28
N VAL A 79 4.77 -5.12 14.83
CA VAL A 79 5.91 -5.80 15.47
C VAL A 79 6.56 -6.75 14.47
N LYS A 80 7.89 -6.72 14.38
CA LYS A 80 8.67 -7.63 13.55
C LYS A 80 9.22 -8.78 14.38
N ALA A 81 9.10 -10.02 13.91
CA ALA A 81 9.84 -11.12 14.47
C ALA A 81 11.29 -11.09 13.95
N PHE A 82 12.24 -11.40 14.83
CA PHE A 82 13.63 -11.64 14.40
C PHE A 82 13.79 -13.01 13.75
N ASP A 83 12.92 -13.95 14.06
CA ASP A 83 12.94 -15.30 13.50
C ASP A 83 11.71 -15.53 12.63
N PRO A 84 11.88 -15.55 11.29
CA PRO A 84 10.77 -15.77 10.37
C PRO A 84 10.17 -17.19 10.48
N CYS A 85 10.85 -18.12 11.15
CA CYS A 85 10.35 -19.49 11.34
C CYS A 85 9.48 -19.65 12.59
N SER A 86 9.40 -18.64 13.45
CA SER A 86 8.70 -18.73 14.75
C SER A 86 7.19 -18.48 14.71
N GLY A 87 6.64 -18.19 13.54
CA GLY A 87 5.20 -17.93 13.37
C GLY A 87 4.87 -16.44 13.23
N PRO A 88 3.62 -16.03 13.52
CA PRO A 88 3.20 -14.64 13.33
C PRO A 88 3.99 -13.72 14.24
N SER A 89 4.52 -12.65 13.65
CA SER A 89 5.26 -11.61 14.37
C SER A 89 4.38 -10.44 14.79
N SER A 90 3.22 -10.31 14.16
CA SER A 90 2.13 -9.42 14.50
C SER A 90 0.87 -9.85 13.78
N ASN A 91 -0.22 -9.11 13.98
CA ASN A 91 -1.47 -9.35 13.26
C ASN A 91 -1.46 -8.82 11.81
N TRP A 92 -0.41 -8.10 11.41
CA TRP A 92 -0.27 -7.53 10.06
C TRP A 92 0.68 -8.30 9.14
N ILE A 93 1.54 -9.12 9.71
CA ILE A 93 2.59 -9.86 9.01
C ILE A 93 2.82 -11.21 9.67
N MET A 94 3.28 -12.17 8.89
CA MET A 94 3.65 -13.49 9.40
C MET A 94 4.98 -13.97 8.82
N GLY A 95 5.60 -14.92 9.51
CA GLY A 95 6.60 -15.80 8.92
C GLY A 95 5.91 -17.05 8.36
N THR A 96 6.43 -17.59 7.29
CA THR A 96 5.91 -18.82 6.69
C THR A 96 6.64 -20.05 7.20
N LYS A 97 6.08 -21.24 6.94
CA LYS A 97 6.76 -22.52 7.21
C LYS A 97 8.12 -22.65 6.49
N ASP A 98 8.32 -21.91 5.42
CA ASP A 98 9.56 -21.87 4.65
C ASP A 98 10.49 -20.74 5.13
N CYS A 99 10.19 -20.14 6.28
CA CYS A 99 10.94 -19.04 6.89
C CYS A 99 11.08 -17.80 5.99
N LEU A 100 10.04 -17.48 5.24
CA LEU A 100 9.89 -16.19 4.60
C LEU A 100 9.33 -15.19 5.61
N TRP A 101 9.90 -14.01 5.63
CA TRP A 101 9.59 -12.97 6.61
C TRP A 101 8.73 -11.88 6.02
N LEU A 102 7.89 -11.24 6.85
CA LEU A 102 6.96 -10.17 6.50
C LEU A 102 5.91 -10.55 5.44
N GLU A 103 5.56 -11.83 5.32
CA GLU A 103 4.50 -12.27 4.42
C GLU A 103 3.11 -11.80 4.87
N VAL A 104 2.16 -11.73 3.96
CA VAL A 104 0.76 -11.41 4.29
C VAL A 104 0.17 -12.49 5.21
N PRO A 105 -0.62 -12.12 6.24
CA PRO A 105 -1.22 -13.08 7.15
C PRO A 105 -2.23 -14.00 6.45
N GLU A 106 -2.48 -15.16 7.06
CA GLU A 106 -3.59 -16.01 6.68
C GLU A 106 -4.92 -15.24 6.73
N VAL A 107 -5.76 -15.42 5.72
CA VAL A 107 -7.01 -14.63 5.56
C VAL A 107 -7.91 -14.70 6.80
N LYS A 108 -8.02 -15.88 7.42
CA LYS A 108 -8.85 -16.07 8.63
C LYS A 108 -8.36 -15.23 9.81
N ASP A 109 -7.04 -15.15 9.99
CA ASP A 109 -6.42 -14.45 11.11
C ASP A 109 -6.47 -12.94 10.87
N LEU A 110 -6.24 -12.51 9.62
CA LEU A 110 -6.40 -11.12 9.21
C LEU A 110 -7.84 -10.64 9.40
N PHE A 111 -8.84 -11.43 8.98
CA PHE A 111 -10.26 -11.08 9.14
C PHE A 111 -10.68 -11.04 10.61
N TYR A 112 -10.13 -11.94 11.45
CA TYR A 112 -10.32 -11.89 12.89
C TYR A 112 -9.78 -10.59 13.49
N THR A 113 -8.54 -10.22 13.15
CA THR A 113 -7.92 -8.97 13.59
C THR A 113 -8.74 -7.75 13.16
N MET A 114 -9.11 -7.67 11.90
CA MET A 114 -9.90 -6.55 11.37
C MET A 114 -11.25 -6.45 12.07
N GLY A 115 -11.91 -7.59 12.31
CA GLY A 115 -13.17 -7.64 13.05
C GLY A 115 -13.03 -7.20 14.51
N SER A 116 -11.97 -7.61 15.19
CA SER A 116 -11.70 -7.19 16.57
C SER A 116 -11.44 -5.68 16.70
N LEU A 117 -10.94 -5.05 15.63
CA LEU A 117 -10.74 -3.60 15.53
C LEU A 117 -12.02 -2.85 15.08
N GLY A 118 -13.16 -3.53 14.97
CA GLY A 118 -14.42 -2.93 14.56
C GLY A 118 -14.51 -2.57 13.08
N MET A 119 -13.64 -3.13 12.22
CA MET A 119 -13.61 -2.81 10.80
C MET A 119 -14.71 -3.50 10.02
N THR A 120 -15.20 -2.81 9.01
CA THR A 120 -16.04 -3.33 7.92
C THR A 120 -15.43 -2.96 6.57
N ARG A 121 -15.95 -3.48 5.47
CA ARG A 121 -15.52 -3.09 4.11
C ARG A 121 -15.68 -1.59 3.82
N ASP A 122 -16.63 -0.95 4.51
CA ASP A 122 -16.97 0.46 4.32
C ASP A 122 -16.22 1.39 5.31
N SER A 123 -15.39 0.84 6.16
CA SER A 123 -14.59 1.63 7.10
C SER A 123 -13.64 2.57 6.36
N ARG A 124 -13.43 3.75 6.93
CA ARG A 124 -12.37 4.69 6.58
C ARG A 124 -11.25 4.47 7.57
N VAL A 125 -10.09 4.06 7.11
CA VAL A 125 -8.98 3.73 8.01
C VAL A 125 -7.85 4.72 7.79
N VAL A 126 -7.39 5.35 8.87
CA VAL A 126 -6.18 6.18 8.87
C VAL A 126 -5.12 5.49 9.70
N ILE A 127 -3.98 5.22 9.08
CA ILE A 127 -2.85 4.56 9.72
C ILE A 127 -1.87 5.60 10.22
N VAL A 128 -1.57 5.53 11.52
CA VAL A 128 -0.61 6.39 12.20
C VAL A 128 0.67 5.61 12.46
N THR A 129 1.79 6.13 11.99
CA THR A 129 3.12 5.55 12.16
C THR A 129 4.12 6.57 12.69
N ALA A 130 5.34 6.12 12.91
CA ALA A 130 6.50 6.97 13.19
C ALA A 130 7.77 6.32 12.62
N PRO A 131 8.83 7.11 12.33
CA PRO A 131 10.15 6.55 12.14
C PRO A 131 10.58 5.73 13.34
N ASN A 132 11.29 4.63 13.12
CA ASN A 132 11.91 3.88 14.21
C ASN A 132 13.30 4.47 14.50
N PRO A 133 13.58 4.93 15.72
CA PRO A 133 14.88 5.50 16.06
C PRO A 133 16.03 4.48 16.06
N GLU A 134 15.73 3.20 16.23
CA GLU A 134 16.71 2.11 16.26
C GLU A 134 17.00 1.49 14.90
N GLU A 135 16.27 1.90 13.85
CA GLU A 135 16.37 1.40 12.47
C GLU A 135 16.44 2.57 11.48
N PRO A 136 16.83 2.33 10.21
CA PRO A 136 16.65 3.35 9.19
C PRO A 136 15.22 3.91 9.24
N PRO A 137 15.04 5.24 9.30
CA PRO A 137 13.74 5.88 9.61
C PRO A 137 12.62 5.46 8.66
N PHE A 138 12.99 5.13 7.43
CA PHE A 138 12.05 4.73 6.38
C PHE A 138 11.40 3.36 6.61
N PHE A 139 11.97 2.48 7.44
CA PHE A 139 11.31 1.21 7.78
C PHE A 139 10.04 1.45 8.58
N GLY A 140 10.08 2.35 9.57
CA GLY A 140 8.88 2.72 10.33
C GLY A 140 7.79 3.33 9.44
N LEU A 141 8.17 4.17 8.47
CA LEU A 141 7.25 4.78 7.51
C LEU A 141 6.65 3.73 6.55
N ALA A 142 7.47 2.81 6.04
CA ALA A 142 7.03 1.73 5.17
C ALA A 142 6.06 0.75 5.87
N ASN A 143 6.17 0.57 7.19
CA ASN A 143 5.22 -0.24 7.95
C ASN A 143 3.79 0.30 7.82
N GLY A 144 3.60 1.62 7.74
CA GLY A 144 2.29 2.24 7.51
C GLY A 144 1.68 1.82 6.17
N THR A 145 2.47 1.87 5.10
CA THR A 145 2.01 1.43 3.79
C THR A 145 1.84 -0.09 3.70
N ARG A 146 2.65 -0.87 4.44
CA ARG A 146 2.48 -2.33 4.50
C ARG A 146 1.12 -2.70 5.11
N VAL A 147 0.73 -2.07 6.22
CA VAL A 147 -0.61 -2.24 6.80
C VAL A 147 -1.69 -1.80 5.83
N ALA A 148 -1.51 -0.64 5.15
CA ALA A 148 -2.46 -0.16 4.14
C ALA A 148 -2.70 -1.17 3.03
N VAL A 149 -1.63 -1.74 2.46
CA VAL A 149 -1.71 -2.77 1.41
C VAL A 149 -2.40 -4.04 1.92
N THR A 150 -2.10 -4.47 3.14
CA THR A 150 -2.74 -5.64 3.78
C THR A 150 -4.25 -5.44 3.95
N LEU A 151 -4.69 -4.25 4.38
CA LEU A 151 -6.11 -3.90 4.48
C LEU A 151 -6.79 -3.84 3.11
N MET A 152 -6.10 -3.28 2.10
CA MET A 152 -6.61 -3.23 0.71
C MET A 152 -6.69 -4.63 0.09
N TYR A 153 -5.73 -5.51 0.39
CA TYR A 153 -5.81 -6.92 0.02
C TYR A 153 -7.07 -7.57 0.60
N ALA A 154 -7.42 -7.26 1.84
CA ALA A 154 -8.62 -7.76 2.51
C ALA A 154 -9.93 -7.09 2.04
N GLY A 155 -9.88 -6.11 1.12
CA GLY A 155 -11.04 -5.49 0.49
C GLY A 155 -11.50 -4.15 1.08
N VAL A 156 -10.76 -3.55 2.01
CA VAL A 156 -11.03 -2.18 2.48
C VAL A 156 -10.59 -1.18 1.43
N LYS A 157 -11.51 -0.34 0.96
CA LYS A 157 -11.22 0.63 -0.12
C LYS A 157 -10.68 1.98 0.37
N ASN A 158 -11.09 2.40 1.55
CA ASN A 158 -10.80 3.73 2.09
C ASN A 158 -9.72 3.63 3.16
N VAL A 159 -8.48 3.39 2.75
CA VAL A 159 -7.31 3.31 3.63
C VAL A 159 -6.38 4.47 3.32
N ALA A 160 -6.00 5.21 4.34
CA ALA A 160 -5.07 6.33 4.24
C ALA A 160 -3.90 6.15 5.21
N VAL A 161 -2.77 6.76 4.88
CA VAL A 161 -1.64 6.94 5.80
C VAL A 161 -1.61 8.40 6.24
N LEU A 162 -1.39 8.65 7.53
CA LEU A 162 -1.23 10.00 8.07
C LEU A 162 0.15 10.55 7.67
N ASP A 163 0.16 11.63 6.90
CA ASP A 163 1.38 12.28 6.45
C ASP A 163 2.16 12.86 7.65
N GLY A 164 3.43 12.52 7.74
CA GLY A 164 4.27 12.88 8.89
C GLY A 164 4.01 12.06 10.16
N GLY A 165 2.97 11.23 10.18
CA GLY A 165 2.63 10.33 11.28
C GLY A 165 2.43 11.04 12.62
N TYR A 166 2.62 10.29 13.72
CA TYR A 166 2.51 10.83 15.07
C TYR A 166 3.52 11.95 15.40
N PRO A 167 4.80 11.89 14.94
CA PRO A 167 5.76 12.98 15.19
C PRO A 167 5.27 14.33 14.68
N LYS A 168 4.69 14.38 13.47
CA LYS A 168 4.16 15.63 12.91
C LYS A 168 2.94 16.12 13.67
N TRP A 169 2.05 15.23 14.10
CA TRP A 169 0.91 15.58 14.96
C TRP A 169 1.38 16.29 16.22
N VAL A 170 2.43 15.80 16.86
CA VAL A 170 2.99 16.38 18.09
C VAL A 170 3.75 17.68 17.81
N SER A 171 4.56 17.74 16.74
CA SER A 171 5.32 18.94 16.38
C SER A 171 4.42 20.16 16.14
N GLU A 172 3.19 19.92 15.66
CA GLU A 172 2.17 20.95 15.47
C GLU A 172 1.40 21.31 16.75
N GLY A 173 1.78 20.74 17.91
CA GLY A 173 1.12 21.01 19.19
C GLY A 173 -0.31 20.50 19.30
N ARG A 174 -0.68 19.49 18.50
CA ARG A 174 -2.05 18.95 18.48
C ARG A 174 -2.34 18.12 19.74
N PRO A 175 -3.63 17.99 20.11
CA PRO A 175 -4.03 17.25 21.31
C PRO A 175 -3.58 15.78 21.27
N THR A 176 -3.08 15.30 22.40
CA THR A 176 -2.76 13.88 22.62
C THR A 176 -3.49 13.37 23.85
N THR A 177 -3.65 12.06 23.94
CA THR A 177 -4.25 11.37 25.09
C THR A 177 -3.46 10.12 25.44
N ARG A 178 -3.71 9.60 26.66
CA ARG A 178 -3.25 8.28 27.11
C ARG A 178 -4.41 7.29 27.25
N GLN A 179 -5.64 7.75 26.97
CA GLN A 179 -6.83 6.91 27.02
C GLN A 179 -7.06 6.29 25.64
N ALA A 180 -6.77 5.01 25.51
CA ALA A 180 -7.01 4.26 24.27
C ALA A 180 -8.50 4.17 23.95
N ALA A 181 -8.83 4.23 22.66
CA ALA A 181 -10.16 3.87 22.20
C ALA A 181 -10.36 2.35 22.32
N VAL A 182 -11.57 1.94 22.67
CA VAL A 182 -11.97 0.53 22.70
C VAL A 182 -12.87 0.28 21.49
N PRO A 183 -12.48 -0.56 20.55
CA PRO A 183 -13.29 -0.82 19.37
C PRO A 183 -14.51 -1.70 19.71
N ASP A 184 -15.63 -1.43 19.04
CA ASP A 184 -16.77 -2.33 19.03
C ASP A 184 -16.51 -3.45 18.03
N ALA A 185 -16.14 -4.64 18.51
CA ALA A 185 -15.82 -5.77 17.66
C ALA A 185 -17.01 -6.21 16.80
N VAL A 186 -16.74 -6.51 15.53
CA VAL A 186 -17.71 -7.01 14.53
C VAL A 186 -17.15 -8.21 13.79
N ALA A 187 -17.99 -8.94 13.07
CA ALA A 187 -17.50 -9.95 12.12
C ALA A 187 -17.08 -9.24 10.83
N TYR A 188 -15.77 -9.28 10.48
CA TYR A 188 -15.32 -8.79 9.20
C TYR A 188 -15.69 -9.77 8.08
N THR A 189 -16.32 -9.25 7.02
CA THR A 189 -16.79 -10.05 5.88
C THR A 189 -16.30 -9.45 4.56
N GLY A 190 -14.98 -9.34 4.42
CA GLY A 190 -14.34 -8.84 3.21
C GLY A 190 -14.16 -9.92 2.15
N GLU A 191 -13.61 -9.50 1.02
CA GLU A 191 -13.21 -10.37 -0.07
C GLU A 191 -11.78 -10.01 -0.48
N VAL A 192 -10.88 -11.01 -0.46
CA VAL A 192 -9.46 -10.76 -0.72
C VAL A 192 -9.18 -10.56 -2.21
N ASN A 193 -8.33 -9.60 -2.52
CA ASN A 193 -7.79 -9.40 -3.86
C ASN A 193 -6.62 -10.37 -4.12
N ARG A 194 -6.91 -11.58 -4.57
CA ARG A 194 -5.89 -12.61 -4.84
C ARG A 194 -4.93 -12.26 -5.96
N ALA A 195 -5.27 -11.29 -6.82
CA ALA A 195 -4.43 -10.87 -7.93
C ALA A 195 -3.35 -9.85 -7.52
N LEU A 196 -3.37 -9.38 -6.26
CA LEU A 196 -2.43 -8.39 -5.77
C LEU A 196 -1.03 -8.99 -5.57
N PHE A 197 -0.96 -10.07 -4.78
CA PHE A 197 0.30 -10.74 -4.47
C PHE A 197 0.64 -11.82 -5.49
N VAL A 198 1.90 -11.85 -5.93
CA VAL A 198 2.41 -12.80 -6.91
C VAL A 198 3.61 -13.57 -6.37
N SER A 199 3.84 -14.77 -6.92
CA SER A 199 4.97 -15.64 -6.55
C SER A 199 6.23 -15.34 -7.36
N GLY A 200 7.39 -15.88 -6.96
CA GLY A 200 8.63 -15.83 -7.72
C GLY A 200 8.51 -16.47 -9.11
N ASP A 201 7.77 -17.56 -9.24
CA ASP A 201 7.48 -18.19 -10.54
C ASP A 201 6.69 -17.27 -11.46
N TYR A 202 5.72 -16.52 -10.91
CA TYR A 202 4.99 -15.50 -11.65
C TYR A 202 5.94 -14.41 -12.15
N VAL A 203 6.77 -13.84 -11.29
CA VAL A 203 7.77 -12.83 -11.67
C VAL A 203 8.67 -13.33 -12.78
N ARG A 204 9.18 -14.55 -12.66
CA ARG A 204 10.03 -15.17 -13.68
C ARG A 204 9.33 -15.31 -15.02
N SER A 205 8.08 -15.80 -15.03
CA SER A 205 7.32 -16.02 -16.26
C SER A 205 6.92 -14.73 -16.97
N HIS A 206 6.82 -13.60 -16.24
CA HIS A 206 6.44 -12.28 -16.77
C HIS A 206 7.63 -11.32 -16.93
N SER A 207 8.86 -11.79 -16.72
CA SER A 207 10.06 -10.94 -16.76
C SER A 207 10.36 -10.29 -18.12
N HIS A 208 9.75 -10.77 -19.19
CA HIS A 208 9.91 -10.21 -20.53
C HIS A 208 8.88 -9.15 -20.89
N ASP A 209 7.71 -9.17 -20.23
CA ASP A 209 6.55 -8.34 -20.57
C ASP A 209 6.26 -7.29 -19.48
N ALA A 210 6.58 -7.60 -18.23
CA ALA A 210 6.38 -6.70 -17.10
C ALA A 210 7.60 -5.80 -16.84
N VAL A 211 7.36 -4.63 -16.26
CA VAL A 211 8.42 -3.80 -15.68
C VAL A 211 8.67 -4.25 -14.24
N ILE A 212 9.80 -4.91 -14.00
CA ILE A 212 10.20 -5.32 -12.65
C ILE A 212 10.94 -4.18 -11.96
N ILE A 213 10.56 -3.85 -10.74
CA ILE A 213 11.13 -2.75 -9.96
C ILE A 213 11.60 -3.24 -8.60
N ASP A 214 12.88 -3.00 -8.33
CA ASP A 214 13.50 -3.16 -7.02
C ASP A 214 13.34 -1.87 -6.22
N THR A 215 12.69 -1.95 -5.08
CA THR A 215 12.43 -0.80 -4.21
C THR A 215 13.41 -0.67 -3.04
N ARG A 216 14.45 -1.52 -2.99
CA ARG A 216 15.52 -1.45 -2.00
C ARG A 216 16.42 -0.24 -2.24
N ASP A 217 17.28 0.04 -1.25
CA ASP A 217 18.32 1.06 -1.38
C ASP A 217 19.21 0.79 -2.62
N ALA A 218 19.72 1.87 -3.24
CA ALA A 218 20.48 1.76 -4.48
C ALA A 218 21.80 0.97 -4.33
N ASP A 219 22.41 1.00 -3.15
CA ASP A 219 23.62 0.23 -2.82
C ASP A 219 23.31 -1.28 -2.66
N VAL A 220 22.11 -1.64 -2.22
CA VAL A 220 21.64 -3.03 -2.16
C VAL A 220 21.33 -3.54 -3.57
N TYR A 221 20.63 -2.75 -4.38
CA TYR A 221 20.35 -3.07 -5.78
C TYR A 221 21.63 -3.34 -6.58
N SER A 222 22.64 -2.50 -6.42
CA SER A 222 23.94 -2.61 -7.11
C SER A 222 24.88 -3.66 -6.53
N GLY A 223 24.46 -4.40 -5.48
CA GLY A 223 25.26 -5.44 -4.85
C GLY A 223 26.40 -4.95 -3.96
N LEU A 224 26.50 -3.63 -3.71
CA LEU A 224 27.51 -3.07 -2.82
C LEU A 224 27.24 -3.37 -1.35
N ARG A 225 25.98 -3.55 -0.99
CA ARG A 225 25.54 -3.95 0.34
C ARG A 225 24.51 -5.09 0.23
N ARG A 226 24.44 -5.94 1.24
CA ARG A 226 23.40 -6.96 1.37
C ARG A 226 22.55 -6.68 2.59
N GLU A 227 21.28 -6.94 2.49
CA GLU A 227 20.39 -6.98 3.65
C GLU A 227 20.65 -8.26 4.45
N PRO A 228 20.50 -8.23 5.80
CA PRO A 228 20.90 -9.36 6.65
C PRO A 228 20.09 -10.65 6.40
N PHE A 229 18.90 -10.53 5.80
CA PHE A 229 17.99 -11.63 5.48
C PHE A 229 18.09 -12.12 4.02
N VAL A 230 18.99 -11.53 3.20
CA VAL A 230 19.26 -11.91 1.81
C VAL A 230 20.71 -12.38 1.69
N LYS A 231 20.93 -13.56 1.10
CA LYS A 231 22.27 -14.18 1.01
C LYS A 231 23.03 -13.80 -0.25
N LYS A 232 22.32 -13.59 -1.38
CA LYS A 232 22.90 -13.20 -2.66
C LYS A 232 22.91 -11.69 -2.83
N ALA A 233 24.01 -11.12 -3.33
CA ALA A 233 24.11 -9.70 -3.65
C ALA A 233 23.44 -9.40 -5.01
N GLY A 234 23.05 -8.13 -5.22
CA GLY A 234 22.49 -7.67 -6.50
C GLY A 234 20.96 -7.74 -6.54
N HIS A 235 20.40 -7.84 -7.74
CA HIS A 235 18.97 -7.69 -8.02
C HIS A 235 18.42 -8.77 -8.95
N ILE A 236 17.11 -8.87 -9.07
CA ILE A 236 16.42 -9.77 -10.03
C ILE A 236 16.80 -9.35 -11.46
N PRO A 237 17.21 -10.28 -12.36
CA PRO A 237 17.60 -9.93 -13.72
C PRO A 237 16.53 -9.10 -14.44
N GLY A 238 16.96 -7.96 -15.01
CA GLY A 238 16.08 -7.02 -15.72
C GLY A 238 15.29 -6.04 -14.83
N ALA A 239 15.40 -6.16 -13.51
CA ALA A 239 14.79 -5.20 -12.61
C ALA A 239 15.43 -3.81 -12.72
N LYS A 240 14.62 -2.77 -12.51
CA LYS A 240 15.05 -1.38 -12.44
C LYS A 240 14.99 -0.89 -10.98
N SER A 241 15.91 0.00 -10.61
CA SER A 241 15.97 0.54 -9.24
C SER A 241 15.04 1.74 -9.06
N LEU A 242 14.18 1.68 -8.06
CA LEU A 242 13.34 2.79 -7.60
C LEU A 242 13.25 2.77 -6.06
N PRO A 243 14.26 3.25 -5.34
CA PRO A 243 14.34 3.15 -3.89
C PRO A 243 13.16 3.76 -3.15
N ALA A 244 12.58 3.02 -2.19
CA ALA A 244 11.47 3.49 -1.37
C ALA A 244 11.80 4.72 -0.52
N PRO A 245 13.02 4.88 0.04
CA PRO A 245 13.38 6.09 0.78
C PRO A 245 13.18 7.40 0.01
N LEU A 246 13.19 7.36 -1.31
CA LEU A 246 12.97 8.54 -2.16
C LEU A 246 11.54 9.09 -2.12
N ILE A 247 10.57 8.34 -1.56
CA ILE A 247 9.17 8.76 -1.43
C ILE A 247 9.03 9.93 -0.47
N TRP A 248 9.83 9.94 0.59
CA TRP A 248 9.73 10.92 1.67
C TRP A 248 10.82 11.98 1.59
N HIS A 249 10.59 13.09 2.24
CA HIS A 249 11.62 14.09 2.57
C HIS A 249 11.58 14.41 4.06
N LEU A 250 12.74 14.75 4.59
CA LEU A 250 12.91 15.26 5.95
C LEU A 250 12.61 16.76 5.96
N ASN A 251 11.68 17.18 6.80
CA ASN A 251 11.43 18.59 7.07
C ASN A 251 12.47 19.09 8.07
N ALA A 252 13.29 20.03 7.64
CA ALA A 252 14.37 20.56 8.48
C ALA A 252 13.86 21.35 9.72
N ASP A 253 12.66 21.90 9.63
CA ASP A 253 12.10 22.77 10.67
C ASP A 253 11.62 21.99 11.90
N ASP A 254 11.09 20.78 11.71
CA ASP A 254 10.47 19.99 12.78
C ASP A 254 11.01 18.54 12.88
N GLY A 255 11.93 18.17 12.00
CA GLY A 255 12.53 16.84 11.98
C GLY A 255 11.59 15.71 11.55
N THR A 256 10.42 16.03 11.01
CA THR A 256 9.46 15.03 10.54
C THR A 256 9.68 14.62 9.11
N TYR A 257 9.22 13.41 8.75
CA TYR A 257 9.25 12.91 7.38
C TYR A 257 7.86 12.99 6.78
N THR A 258 7.72 13.67 5.64
CA THR A 258 6.47 13.76 4.88
C THR A 258 6.63 13.24 3.47
N TYR A 259 5.53 12.83 2.84
CA TYR A 259 5.55 12.41 1.44
C TYR A 259 5.92 13.58 0.53
N LYS A 260 6.67 13.30 -0.53
CA LYS A 260 6.82 14.23 -1.63
C LYS A 260 5.49 14.42 -2.36
N ASP A 261 5.32 15.56 -3.01
CA ASP A 261 4.10 15.84 -3.78
C ASP A 261 3.92 14.84 -4.95
N ALA A 262 2.67 14.68 -5.36
CA ALA A 262 2.31 13.71 -6.39
C ALA A 262 2.98 13.95 -7.75
N ALA A 263 3.31 15.21 -8.10
CA ALA A 263 3.99 15.53 -9.35
C ALA A 263 5.45 15.05 -9.32
N THR A 264 6.15 15.28 -8.20
CA THR A 264 7.51 14.79 -7.97
C THR A 264 7.55 13.26 -7.97
N LEU A 265 6.63 12.59 -7.24
CA LEU A 265 6.54 11.12 -7.22
C LEU A 265 6.25 10.55 -8.60
N ARG A 266 5.37 11.19 -9.37
CA ARG A 266 5.08 10.79 -10.77
C ARG A 266 6.29 10.93 -11.67
N ALA A 267 7.04 12.03 -11.56
CA ALA A 267 8.26 12.24 -12.36
C ALA A 267 9.30 11.16 -12.08
N MET A 268 9.52 10.81 -10.80
CA MET A 268 10.43 9.75 -10.39
C MET A 268 9.99 8.37 -10.92
N ALA A 269 8.72 8.01 -10.73
CA ALA A 269 8.16 6.75 -11.21
C ALA A 269 8.25 6.65 -12.75
N SER A 270 7.85 7.70 -13.48
CA SER A 270 7.87 7.72 -14.94
C SER A 270 9.28 7.65 -15.51
N HIS A 271 10.29 8.20 -14.80
CA HIS A 271 11.68 8.10 -15.24
C HIS A 271 12.17 6.64 -15.27
N VAL A 272 11.76 5.83 -14.29
CA VAL A 272 12.18 4.43 -14.15
C VAL A 272 11.28 3.48 -14.95
N ILE A 273 9.97 3.65 -14.83
CA ILE A 273 8.97 2.80 -15.52
C ILE A 273 9.04 3.03 -17.04
N GLY A 274 9.09 4.30 -17.45
CA GLY A 274 9.07 4.78 -18.83
C GLY A 274 8.00 5.84 -19.02
N GLN A 275 8.35 6.94 -19.69
CA GLN A 275 7.44 8.09 -19.88
C GLN A 275 6.26 7.79 -20.80
N SER A 276 6.39 6.81 -21.70
CA SER A 276 5.34 6.39 -22.64
C SER A 276 4.51 5.21 -22.13
N VAL A 277 4.75 4.75 -20.90
CA VAL A 277 4.01 3.63 -20.31
C VAL A 277 2.60 4.09 -19.95
N ASP A 278 1.60 3.36 -20.46
CA ASP A 278 0.20 3.57 -20.11
C ASP A 278 -0.06 3.06 -18.67
N PRO A 279 -0.42 3.93 -17.74
CA PRO A 279 -0.73 3.53 -16.35
C PRO A 279 -1.86 2.49 -16.24
N GLY A 280 -2.72 2.38 -17.26
CA GLY A 280 -3.83 1.44 -17.27
C GLY A 280 -3.46 0.01 -17.66
N ASN A 281 -2.45 -0.17 -18.51
CA ASN A 281 -2.23 -1.46 -19.17
C ASN A 281 -0.91 -2.12 -18.82
N GLN A 282 0.19 -1.36 -18.66
CA GLN A 282 1.50 -1.95 -18.40
C GLN A 282 1.54 -2.66 -17.05
N GLU A 283 1.92 -3.92 -17.06
CA GLU A 283 2.17 -4.64 -15.82
C GLU A 283 3.48 -4.17 -15.18
N ILE A 284 3.40 -3.86 -13.89
CA ILE A 284 4.52 -3.47 -13.06
C ILE A 284 4.57 -4.45 -11.88
N ILE A 285 5.72 -5.06 -11.65
CA ILE A 285 5.93 -5.97 -10.52
C ILE A 285 6.95 -5.36 -9.59
N LEU A 286 6.55 -5.12 -8.36
CA LEU A 286 7.42 -4.54 -7.33
C LEU A 286 7.92 -5.60 -6.37
N TYR A 287 9.18 -5.47 -5.93
CA TYR A 287 9.76 -6.26 -4.86
C TYR A 287 10.78 -5.45 -4.05
N CYS A 288 11.19 -5.96 -2.90
CA CYS A 288 12.32 -5.45 -2.11
C CYS A 288 13.11 -6.61 -1.49
N GLY A 289 13.52 -6.50 -0.25
CA GLY A 289 14.11 -7.62 0.51
C GLY A 289 13.08 -8.62 1.01
N VAL A 290 12.02 -8.11 1.66
CA VAL A 290 11.00 -8.88 2.42
C VAL A 290 9.59 -8.27 2.34
N GLY A 291 9.28 -7.46 1.34
CA GLY A 291 7.94 -6.86 1.13
C GLY A 291 7.66 -5.55 1.87
N GLY A 292 8.51 -5.08 2.78
CA GLY A 292 8.30 -3.82 3.51
C GLY A 292 8.32 -2.59 2.57
N TYR A 293 9.46 -2.29 1.96
CA TYR A 293 9.63 -1.16 1.03
C TYR A 293 8.78 -1.27 -0.23
N THR A 294 8.50 -2.48 -0.69
CA THR A 294 7.61 -2.74 -1.83
C THR A 294 6.25 -2.08 -1.62
N SER A 295 5.71 -2.17 -0.40
CA SER A 295 4.40 -1.62 -0.07
C SER A 295 4.31 -0.10 -0.30
N SER A 296 5.41 0.62 -0.11
CA SER A 296 5.42 2.08 -0.21
C SER A 296 5.25 2.54 -1.66
N TRP A 297 6.02 1.97 -2.60
CA TRP A 297 5.83 2.28 -4.01
C TRP A 297 4.57 1.67 -4.60
N TRP A 298 4.15 0.47 -4.13
CA TRP A 298 2.86 -0.08 -4.55
C TRP A 298 1.71 0.87 -4.19
N PHE A 299 1.70 1.37 -2.96
CA PHE A 299 0.70 2.31 -2.47
C PHE A 299 0.73 3.63 -3.26
N VAL A 300 1.91 4.20 -3.48
CA VAL A 300 2.07 5.43 -4.26
C VAL A 300 1.62 5.22 -5.70
N LEU A 301 2.09 4.19 -6.40
CA LEU A 301 1.75 3.95 -7.79
C LEU A 301 0.26 3.76 -7.98
N THR A 302 -0.36 2.92 -7.15
CA THR A 302 -1.78 2.57 -7.32
C THR A 302 -2.73 3.61 -6.76
N GLN A 303 -2.47 4.12 -5.55
CA GLN A 303 -3.43 4.95 -4.83
C GLN A 303 -3.23 6.45 -5.10
N VAL A 304 -2.00 6.89 -5.32
CA VAL A 304 -1.67 8.32 -5.54
C VAL A 304 -1.54 8.62 -7.03
N LEU A 305 -0.89 7.74 -7.78
CA LEU A 305 -0.56 7.99 -9.18
C LEU A 305 -1.53 7.33 -10.18
N GLY A 306 -2.37 6.40 -9.71
CA GLY A 306 -3.46 5.79 -10.50
C GLY A 306 -3.04 4.67 -11.45
N TYR A 307 -1.88 4.04 -11.26
CA TYR A 307 -1.50 2.85 -12.01
C TYR A 307 -2.42 1.67 -11.65
N GLN A 308 -2.93 0.95 -12.65
CA GLN A 308 -3.96 -0.06 -12.46
C GLN A 308 -3.40 -1.49 -12.34
N ASN A 309 -2.33 -1.80 -13.07
CA ASN A 309 -1.78 -3.17 -13.15
C ASN A 309 -0.45 -3.27 -12.42
N VAL A 310 -0.48 -3.07 -11.10
CA VAL A 310 0.70 -3.16 -10.24
C VAL A 310 0.60 -4.38 -9.34
N LYS A 311 1.56 -5.30 -9.48
CA LYS A 311 1.68 -6.52 -8.69
C LYS A 311 2.69 -6.34 -7.57
N PHE A 312 2.51 -7.11 -6.53
CA PHE A 312 3.36 -7.12 -5.35
C PHE A 312 3.96 -8.51 -5.18
N TYR A 313 5.26 -8.64 -5.36
CA TYR A 313 5.96 -9.88 -5.05
C TYR A 313 6.31 -9.90 -3.56
N ASP A 314 5.49 -10.58 -2.76
CA ASP A 314 5.60 -10.57 -1.29
C ASP A 314 6.88 -11.25 -0.83
N GLY A 315 7.17 -12.45 -1.31
CA GLY A 315 8.39 -13.18 -0.99
C GLY A 315 9.68 -12.45 -1.34
N SER A 316 9.64 -11.52 -2.30
CA SER A 316 10.73 -10.58 -2.59
C SER A 316 12.10 -11.24 -2.83
N ALA A 317 13.21 -10.54 -2.54
CA ALA A 317 14.56 -11.06 -2.75
C ALA A 317 14.89 -12.27 -1.87
N GLN A 318 14.34 -12.34 -0.64
CA GLN A 318 14.55 -13.49 0.27
C GLN A 318 14.00 -14.80 -0.28
N ASP A 319 12.92 -14.75 -1.07
CA ASP A 319 12.33 -15.91 -1.75
C ASP A 319 13.01 -16.17 -3.10
N TRP A 320 13.23 -15.11 -3.91
CA TRP A 320 13.83 -15.22 -5.22
C TRP A 320 15.18 -15.94 -5.19
N GLU A 321 16.08 -15.52 -4.30
CA GLU A 321 17.44 -16.06 -4.21
C GLU A 321 17.53 -17.55 -3.89
N ARG A 322 16.46 -18.16 -3.38
CA ARG A 322 16.42 -19.59 -3.06
C ARG A 322 16.35 -20.45 -4.32
N ASN A 323 15.68 -19.94 -5.34
CA ASN A 323 15.34 -20.69 -6.53
C ASN A 323 16.00 -20.12 -7.80
N TYR A 324 16.43 -18.85 -7.77
CA TYR A 324 16.92 -18.14 -8.96
C TYR A 324 18.19 -17.35 -8.67
N ASP A 325 18.87 -16.94 -9.76
CA ASP A 325 20.06 -16.12 -9.65
C ASP A 325 19.72 -14.62 -9.56
N MET A 326 20.62 -13.90 -8.88
CA MET A 326 20.68 -12.46 -8.83
C MET A 326 21.80 -11.97 -9.75
N VAL A 327 21.71 -10.74 -10.26
CA VAL A 327 22.74 -10.07 -11.06
C VAL A 327 23.19 -8.77 -10.39
N ILE A 328 24.40 -8.32 -10.70
CA ILE A 328 24.98 -7.08 -10.19
C ILE A 328 25.03 -6.04 -11.31
#